data_e77958740bef9c81367cb067cfa30028
#
_entry.id   e77958740bef9c81367cb067cfa30028
#
_cell.length_a   1.000
_cell.length_b   1.000
_cell.length_c   1.000
_cell.angle_alpha   90.00
_cell.angle_beta   90.00
_cell.angle_gamma   90.00
#
_symmetry.space_group_name_H-M   'P 1'
#
loop_
_entity.id
_entity.type
_entity.pdbx_description
1 polymer ?
#
loop_
_entity_poly.entity_id
_entity_poly.type
_entity_poly.pdbx_seq_one_letter_code
_entity_poly.pdbx_strand_id
1 'polypeptide(L)'
;VKSFVKSANKILFASAALVLFSVGSFAQDKGQPAFKIGNKVTTIGEVASLDQAAFYEVEKKKYDLIDRIARDKYLEFFWENFAKEQGKPVAEAQKIYEEKNVKISEKEVQETLEKFKDHPSLQKLDKKDQEKQIREYLSERGRREVYDGIIEAGLKKGDLVITYAEPEEPVYSVTVTKDDHVRFGPEDTDTKPFGCKGDDCAITIVEYSEFQCPFCSRVLPDVKKILAEYKGRIRWIVRDFPLSFHDRAKPAAIAAKCAAQQGKYWQMYTTLFDNQRNLSDADFKSYAAKIGLDKAKFDKCYASPGAIEAQIDQNFQTGSALGVSGTPAFFINGRRLSGALPYSEFKRVIESELSSKKKS
;
A
#
# COMPACT_ATOMS: atom_id res chain seq x y z
N VAL A 1 -49.58 -9.51 -16.38
CA VAL A 1 -48.31 -9.28 -15.66
C VAL A 1 -48.59 -8.71 -14.27
N LYS A 2 -49.55 -9.25 -13.54
CA LYS A 2 -49.85 -8.87 -12.12
C LYS A 2 -50.44 -10.07 -11.39
N SER A 3 -49.74 -11.22 -11.33
CA SER A 3 -50.28 -12.41 -10.65
C SER A 3 -49.23 -13.41 -10.17
N PHE A 4 -47.99 -13.02 -9.87
CA PHE A 4 -46.98 -13.97 -9.37
C PHE A 4 -46.23 -13.51 -8.12
N VAL A 5 -46.77 -12.58 -7.34
CA VAL A 5 -46.16 -12.06 -6.10
C VAL A 5 -47.03 -12.38 -4.86
N LYS A 6 -47.73 -13.50 -4.83
CA LYS A 6 -48.51 -13.88 -3.64
C LYS A 6 -48.40 -15.36 -3.27
N SER A 7 -47.21 -15.93 -3.21
CA SER A 7 -47.10 -17.28 -2.60
C SER A 7 -45.73 -17.63 -2.00
N ALA A 8 -45.00 -16.66 -1.49
CA ALA A 8 -43.71 -16.90 -0.81
C ALA A 8 -43.72 -16.26 0.61
N ASN A 9 -44.83 -16.32 1.32
CA ASN A 9 -44.88 -15.89 2.73
C ASN A 9 -45.51 -17.01 3.56
N LYS A 10 -44.79 -18.08 3.85
CA LYS A 10 -44.96 -18.95 5.02
C LYS A 10 -43.85 -20.02 5.05
N ILE A 11 -42.61 -19.59 5.32
CA ILE A 11 -41.65 -20.49 5.96
C ILE A 11 -41.38 -19.86 7.32
N LEU A 12 -41.81 -20.55 8.37
CA LEU A 12 -41.59 -20.22 9.75
C LEU A 12 -40.10 -19.95 10.00
N PHE A 13 -39.77 -18.72 10.35
CA PHE A 13 -38.55 -18.45 11.10
C PHE A 13 -38.73 -19.02 12.50
N ALA A 14 -38.21 -20.21 12.74
CA ALA A 14 -37.90 -20.65 14.07
C ALA A 14 -36.92 -19.61 14.66
N SER A 15 -37.33 -19.01 15.75
CA SER A 15 -36.57 -18.08 16.55
C SER A 15 -35.14 -18.59 16.78
N ALA A 16 -34.20 -18.17 15.94
CA ALA A 16 -32.82 -18.21 16.30
C ALA A 16 -32.59 -17.13 17.33
N ALA A 17 -32.36 -17.55 18.56
CA ALA A 17 -31.97 -16.68 19.66
C ALA A 17 -30.86 -15.78 19.14
N LEU A 18 -31.09 -14.47 19.16
CA LEU A 18 -30.12 -13.42 18.92
C LEU A 18 -29.07 -13.54 20.03
N VAL A 19 -28.06 -14.38 19.81
CA VAL A 19 -26.84 -14.30 20.60
C VAL A 19 -26.16 -13.03 20.12
N LEU A 20 -26.35 -11.99 20.90
CA LEU A 20 -25.58 -10.76 20.83
C LEU A 20 -24.12 -11.12 21.09
N PHE A 21 -23.41 -11.61 20.06
CA PHE A 21 -21.97 -11.58 20.07
C PHE A 21 -21.58 -10.11 19.90
N SER A 22 -21.18 -9.52 21.02
CA SER A 22 -20.64 -8.18 21.07
C SER A 22 -19.52 -8.03 20.04
N VAL A 23 -19.66 -7.02 19.19
CA VAL A 23 -18.63 -6.50 18.29
C VAL A 23 -17.42 -6.13 19.15
N GLY A 24 -16.39 -6.98 19.21
CA GLY A 24 -15.28 -6.70 20.11
C GLY A 24 -14.19 -7.76 20.19
N SER A 25 -13.88 -8.52 19.11
CA SER A 25 -12.82 -9.54 19.20
C SER A 25 -11.44 -8.94 19.50
N PHE A 26 -11.10 -7.78 18.99
CA PHE A 26 -9.82 -7.15 19.28
C PHE A 26 -9.72 -6.55 20.69
N ALA A 27 -10.82 -6.07 21.25
CA ALA A 27 -10.87 -5.54 22.63
C ALA A 27 -10.94 -6.68 23.68
N GLN A 28 -11.56 -7.81 23.36
CA GLN A 28 -11.67 -8.96 24.28
C GLN A 28 -10.35 -9.69 24.50
N ASP A 29 -9.52 -9.81 23.45
CA ASP A 29 -8.24 -10.56 23.56
C ASP A 29 -7.13 -9.73 24.21
N LYS A 30 -7.18 -8.39 24.17
CA LYS A 30 -6.12 -7.53 24.71
C LYS A 30 -5.83 -7.77 26.21
N GLY A 31 -6.83 -8.11 26.98
CA GLY A 31 -6.71 -8.39 28.41
C GLY A 31 -6.26 -9.82 28.74
N GLN A 32 -6.25 -10.73 27.77
CA GLN A 32 -5.86 -12.11 28.01
C GLN A 32 -4.35 -12.26 28.27
N PRO A 33 -3.95 -13.15 29.17
CA PRO A 33 -2.55 -13.46 29.40
C PRO A 33 -1.88 -14.03 28.13
N ALA A 34 -0.81 -13.40 27.67
CA ALA A 34 0.04 -13.93 26.61
C ALA A 34 1.11 -14.86 27.20
N PHE A 35 1.80 -14.43 28.25
CA PHE A 35 2.79 -15.23 28.98
C PHE A 35 2.99 -14.69 30.39
N LYS A 36 3.74 -15.48 31.22
CA LYS A 36 4.09 -15.14 32.60
C LYS A 36 5.58 -15.36 32.84
N ILE A 37 6.22 -14.38 33.46
CA ILE A 37 7.61 -14.50 33.91
C ILE A 37 7.63 -14.22 35.42
N GLY A 38 7.97 -15.22 36.23
CA GLY A 38 7.83 -15.14 37.68
C GLY A 38 6.36 -14.86 38.06
N ASN A 39 6.11 -13.77 38.77
CA ASN A 39 4.76 -13.32 39.14
C ASN A 39 4.15 -12.28 38.18
N LYS A 40 4.93 -11.81 37.21
CA LYS A 40 4.47 -10.81 36.23
C LYS A 40 3.76 -11.50 35.05
N VAL A 41 2.51 -11.16 34.83
CA VAL A 41 1.73 -11.57 33.65
C VAL A 41 1.85 -10.48 32.61
N THR A 42 2.14 -10.87 31.37
CA THR A 42 2.11 -9.98 30.20
C THR A 42 0.89 -10.35 29.36
N THR A 43 0.07 -9.36 29.03
CA THR A 43 -1.15 -9.56 28.26
C THR A 43 -0.90 -9.47 26.74
N ILE A 44 -1.86 -9.97 25.94
CA ILE A 44 -1.82 -9.83 24.48
C ILE A 44 -1.76 -8.34 24.07
N GLY A 45 -2.48 -7.46 24.78
CA GLY A 45 -2.45 -6.02 24.52
C GLY A 45 -1.07 -5.40 24.77
N GLU A 46 -0.37 -5.83 25.82
CA GLU A 46 1.01 -5.39 26.09
C GLU A 46 1.98 -5.90 25.01
N VAL A 47 1.85 -7.15 24.57
CA VAL A 47 2.63 -7.69 23.43
C VAL A 47 2.36 -6.91 22.16
N ALA A 48 1.09 -6.64 21.84
CA ALA A 48 0.70 -5.85 20.68
C ALA A 48 1.27 -4.42 20.71
N SER A 49 1.43 -3.83 21.89
CA SER A 49 2.03 -2.49 22.02
C SER A 49 3.54 -2.46 21.80
N LEU A 50 4.23 -3.60 21.97
CA LEU A 50 5.67 -3.70 21.74
C LEU A 50 6.02 -3.75 20.25
N ASP A 51 5.18 -4.37 19.43
CA ASP A 51 5.33 -4.43 17.96
C ASP A 51 3.95 -4.38 17.28
N GLN A 52 3.42 -3.16 17.17
CA GLN A 52 2.10 -2.93 16.58
C GLN A 52 2.02 -3.37 15.11
N ALA A 53 3.13 -3.22 14.37
CA ALA A 53 3.18 -3.60 12.97
C ALA A 53 3.06 -5.11 12.79
N ALA A 54 3.90 -5.88 13.49
CA ALA A 54 3.87 -7.33 13.39
C ALA A 54 2.53 -7.89 13.89
N PHE A 55 1.98 -7.33 14.95
CA PHE A 55 0.69 -7.75 15.48
C PHE A 55 -0.46 -7.46 14.51
N TYR A 56 -0.49 -6.27 13.92
CA TYR A 56 -1.46 -5.93 12.87
C TYR A 56 -1.37 -6.87 11.67
N GLU A 57 -0.17 -7.18 11.18
CA GLU A 57 0.02 -8.08 10.04
C GLU A 57 -0.53 -9.49 10.32
N VAL A 58 -0.38 -10.00 11.54
CA VAL A 58 -0.94 -11.29 11.95
C VAL A 58 -2.47 -11.25 11.96
N GLU A 59 -3.05 -10.24 12.59
CA GLU A 59 -4.51 -10.09 12.68
C GLU A 59 -5.12 -9.80 11.29
N LYS A 60 -4.44 -9.04 10.44
CA LYS A 60 -4.89 -8.79 9.05
C LYS A 60 -4.92 -10.07 8.23
N LYS A 61 -3.87 -10.91 8.31
CA LYS A 61 -3.85 -12.22 7.64
C LYS A 61 -4.97 -13.14 8.13
N LYS A 62 -5.26 -13.10 9.42
CA LYS A 62 -6.36 -13.87 10.01
C LYS A 62 -7.71 -13.36 9.49
N TYR A 63 -7.92 -12.05 9.47
CA TYR A 63 -9.10 -11.44 8.89
C TYR A 63 -9.26 -11.81 7.42
N ASP A 64 -8.23 -11.64 6.60
CA ASP A 64 -8.27 -11.92 5.16
C ASP A 64 -8.59 -13.39 4.86
N LEU A 65 -8.10 -14.31 5.72
CA LEU A 65 -8.44 -15.73 5.63
C LEU A 65 -9.91 -15.97 5.93
N ILE A 66 -10.43 -15.38 7.00
CA ILE A 66 -11.84 -15.53 7.40
C ILE A 66 -12.75 -14.92 6.34
N ASP A 67 -12.46 -13.70 5.87
CA ASP A 67 -13.21 -13.00 4.82
C ASP A 67 -13.28 -13.84 3.54
N ARG A 68 -12.14 -14.35 3.07
CA ARG A 68 -12.08 -15.23 1.90
C ARG A 68 -12.93 -16.48 2.06
N ILE A 69 -12.78 -17.20 3.18
CA ILE A 69 -13.56 -18.42 3.43
C ILE A 69 -15.06 -18.10 3.52
N ALA A 70 -15.44 -17.00 4.16
CA ALA A 70 -16.84 -16.58 4.26
C ALA A 70 -17.44 -16.28 2.87
N ARG A 71 -16.71 -15.59 2.00
CA ARG A 71 -17.12 -15.30 0.61
C ARG A 71 -17.25 -16.56 -0.23
N ASP A 72 -16.27 -17.47 -0.14
CA ASP A 72 -16.31 -18.75 -0.85
C ASP A 72 -17.52 -19.58 -0.41
N LYS A 73 -17.78 -19.67 0.90
CA LYS A 73 -18.95 -20.39 1.44
C LYS A 73 -20.28 -19.74 1.07
N TYR A 74 -20.31 -18.41 0.97
CA TYR A 74 -21.49 -17.72 0.49
C TYR A 74 -21.76 -18.00 -1.00
N LEU A 75 -20.74 -18.07 -1.84
CA LEU A 75 -20.89 -18.45 -3.24
C LEU A 75 -21.40 -19.89 -3.38
N GLU A 76 -20.88 -20.86 -2.59
CA GLU A 76 -21.40 -22.22 -2.55
C GLU A 76 -22.90 -22.22 -2.21
N PHE A 77 -23.28 -21.52 -1.16
CA PHE A 77 -24.69 -21.38 -0.72
C PHE A 77 -25.57 -20.73 -1.82
N PHE A 78 -25.08 -19.68 -2.46
CA PHE A 78 -25.79 -19.02 -3.57
C PHE A 78 -26.02 -19.98 -4.72
N TRP A 79 -24.99 -20.72 -5.16
CA TRP A 79 -25.11 -21.66 -6.27
C TRP A 79 -26.04 -22.83 -5.96
N GLU A 80 -26.02 -23.36 -4.75
CA GLU A 80 -26.94 -24.41 -4.33
C GLU A 80 -28.41 -23.95 -4.37
N ASN A 81 -28.68 -22.74 -3.89
CA ASN A 81 -30.02 -22.19 -3.92
C ASN A 81 -30.49 -21.89 -5.34
N PHE A 82 -29.64 -21.27 -6.15
CA PHE A 82 -29.95 -20.97 -7.55
C PHE A 82 -30.17 -22.27 -8.35
N ALA A 83 -29.38 -23.30 -8.12
CA ALA A 83 -29.56 -24.62 -8.74
C ALA A 83 -30.91 -25.26 -8.38
N LYS A 84 -31.31 -25.16 -7.11
CA LYS A 84 -32.64 -25.62 -6.64
C LYS A 84 -33.78 -24.85 -7.34
N GLU A 85 -33.67 -23.55 -7.45
CA GLU A 85 -34.64 -22.70 -8.17
C GLU A 85 -34.76 -23.06 -9.64
N GLN A 86 -33.65 -23.41 -10.28
CA GLN A 86 -33.61 -23.82 -11.72
C GLN A 86 -33.98 -25.29 -11.93
N GLY A 87 -34.07 -26.10 -10.87
CA GLY A 87 -34.27 -27.54 -10.99
C GLY A 87 -33.12 -28.26 -11.71
N LYS A 88 -31.89 -27.81 -11.55
CA LYS A 88 -30.69 -28.25 -12.26
C LYS A 88 -29.54 -28.59 -11.32
N PRO A 89 -28.58 -29.43 -11.77
CA PRO A 89 -27.32 -29.57 -11.04
C PRO A 89 -26.58 -28.24 -10.90
N VAL A 90 -25.84 -28.04 -9.80
CA VAL A 90 -25.12 -26.79 -9.48
C VAL A 90 -24.25 -26.32 -10.66
N ALA A 91 -23.43 -27.20 -11.21
CA ALA A 91 -22.53 -26.86 -12.32
C ALA A 91 -23.27 -26.37 -13.59
N GLU A 92 -24.45 -26.93 -13.89
CA GLU A 92 -25.27 -26.50 -15.01
C GLU A 92 -25.96 -25.18 -14.77
N ALA A 93 -26.47 -24.99 -13.55
CA ALA A 93 -27.09 -23.73 -13.12
C ALA A 93 -26.07 -22.57 -13.12
N GLN A 94 -24.87 -22.81 -12.60
CA GLN A 94 -23.78 -21.85 -12.61
C GLN A 94 -23.41 -21.44 -14.05
N LYS A 95 -23.25 -22.40 -14.96
CA LYS A 95 -22.95 -22.13 -16.36
C LYS A 95 -24.02 -21.26 -17.01
N ILE A 96 -25.31 -21.58 -16.81
CA ILE A 96 -26.43 -20.78 -17.32
C ILE A 96 -26.36 -19.33 -16.78
N TYR A 97 -26.06 -19.16 -15.50
CA TYR A 97 -25.95 -17.84 -14.90
C TYR A 97 -24.79 -17.05 -15.48
N GLU A 98 -23.62 -17.68 -15.64
CA GLU A 98 -22.42 -17.08 -16.24
C GLU A 98 -22.68 -16.66 -17.69
N GLU A 99 -23.21 -17.54 -18.52
CA GLU A 99 -23.56 -17.24 -19.92
C GLU A 99 -24.54 -16.07 -20.06
N LYS A 100 -25.43 -15.91 -19.11
CA LYS A 100 -26.39 -14.79 -19.08
C LYS A 100 -25.73 -13.46 -18.65
N ASN A 101 -24.80 -13.49 -17.69
CA ASN A 101 -24.31 -12.29 -17.02
C ASN A 101 -22.88 -11.89 -17.45
N VAL A 102 -22.05 -12.82 -17.93
CA VAL A 102 -20.74 -12.51 -18.50
C VAL A 102 -20.90 -12.13 -19.96
N LYS A 103 -20.74 -10.86 -20.29
CA LYS A 103 -20.85 -10.34 -21.66
C LYS A 103 -19.51 -9.78 -22.11
N ILE A 104 -18.98 -10.32 -23.18
CA ILE A 104 -17.74 -9.87 -23.81
C ILE A 104 -18.09 -9.31 -25.17
N SER A 105 -17.85 -8.02 -25.37
CA SER A 105 -18.08 -7.36 -26.65
C SER A 105 -16.86 -7.51 -27.57
N GLU A 106 -17.11 -7.52 -28.87
CA GLU A 106 -16.04 -7.56 -29.87
C GLU A 106 -15.10 -6.35 -29.73
N LYS A 107 -15.65 -5.19 -29.42
CA LYS A 107 -14.88 -3.97 -29.15
C LYS A 107 -13.88 -4.19 -28.02
N GLU A 108 -14.31 -4.78 -26.91
CA GLU A 108 -13.47 -5.06 -25.76
C GLU A 108 -12.35 -6.07 -26.07
N VAL A 109 -12.63 -7.05 -26.91
CA VAL A 109 -11.62 -8.00 -27.39
C VAL A 109 -10.54 -7.27 -28.18
N GLN A 110 -10.92 -6.40 -29.12
CA GLN A 110 -9.99 -5.65 -29.96
C GLN A 110 -9.16 -4.64 -29.15
N GLU A 111 -9.79 -3.91 -28.23
CA GLU A 111 -9.09 -2.98 -27.32
C GLU A 111 -8.07 -3.73 -26.43
N THR A 112 -8.43 -4.92 -25.96
CA THR A 112 -7.55 -5.74 -25.13
C THR A 112 -6.39 -6.32 -25.93
N LEU A 113 -6.64 -6.80 -27.15
CA LEU A 113 -5.60 -7.24 -28.08
C LEU A 113 -4.59 -6.14 -28.35
N GLU A 114 -5.05 -4.93 -28.66
CA GLU A 114 -4.17 -3.77 -28.89
C GLU A 114 -3.35 -3.42 -27.64
N LYS A 115 -3.97 -3.45 -26.46
CA LYS A 115 -3.31 -3.17 -25.19
C LYS A 115 -2.17 -4.16 -24.88
N PHE A 116 -2.32 -5.42 -25.22
CA PHE A 116 -1.37 -6.48 -24.92
C PHE A 116 -0.55 -6.94 -26.14
N LYS A 117 -0.61 -6.25 -27.28
CA LYS A 117 0.05 -6.64 -28.54
C LYS A 117 1.54 -6.89 -28.39
N ASP A 118 2.21 -6.16 -27.47
CA ASP A 118 3.66 -6.29 -27.24
C ASP A 118 3.98 -7.29 -26.11
N HIS A 119 2.98 -7.98 -25.55
CA HIS A 119 3.23 -8.94 -24.49
C HIS A 119 3.90 -10.22 -25.04
N PRO A 120 5.04 -10.67 -24.47
CA PRO A 120 5.81 -11.78 -25.03
C PRO A 120 5.05 -13.09 -25.22
N SER A 121 4.02 -13.36 -24.40
CA SER A 121 3.21 -14.57 -24.53
C SER A 121 2.27 -14.51 -25.73
N LEU A 122 1.77 -13.33 -26.09
CA LEU A 122 0.89 -13.15 -27.25
C LEU A 122 1.67 -13.11 -28.57
N GLN A 123 2.84 -12.48 -28.59
CA GLN A 123 3.67 -12.38 -29.80
C GLN A 123 4.08 -13.73 -30.39
N LYS A 124 4.06 -14.79 -29.59
CA LYS A 124 4.39 -16.17 -30.01
C LYS A 124 3.24 -16.93 -30.66
N LEU A 125 2.04 -16.36 -30.63
CA LEU A 125 0.82 -17.00 -31.10
C LEU A 125 0.38 -16.40 -32.44
N ASP A 126 -0.33 -17.18 -33.23
CA ASP A 126 -1.05 -16.65 -34.38
C ASP A 126 -2.27 -15.81 -33.94
N LYS A 127 -2.82 -15.03 -34.89
CA LYS A 127 -3.92 -14.11 -34.60
C LYS A 127 -5.15 -14.79 -34.00
N LYS A 128 -5.47 -16.01 -34.40
CA LYS A 128 -6.60 -16.77 -33.92
C LYS A 128 -6.40 -17.20 -32.47
N ASP A 129 -5.22 -17.68 -32.16
CA ASP A 129 -4.87 -18.10 -30.81
C ASP A 129 -4.70 -16.90 -29.87
N GLN A 130 -4.19 -15.75 -30.36
CA GLN A 130 -4.17 -14.50 -29.62
C GLN A 130 -5.60 -14.08 -29.22
N GLU A 131 -6.52 -14.06 -30.17
CA GLU A 131 -7.92 -13.72 -29.92
C GLU A 131 -8.59 -14.67 -28.93
N LYS A 132 -8.36 -15.98 -29.08
CA LYS A 132 -8.86 -17.00 -28.16
C LYS A 132 -8.35 -16.76 -26.74
N GLN A 133 -7.06 -16.52 -26.57
CA GLN A 133 -6.47 -16.27 -25.25
C GLN A 133 -7.03 -14.98 -24.59
N ILE A 134 -7.25 -13.94 -25.38
CA ILE A 134 -7.87 -12.70 -24.87
C ILE A 134 -9.33 -12.94 -24.49
N ARG A 135 -10.08 -13.69 -25.25
CA ARG A 135 -11.49 -14.04 -24.90
C ARG A 135 -11.55 -14.87 -23.61
N GLU A 136 -10.64 -15.82 -23.43
CA GLU A 136 -10.53 -16.60 -22.19
C GLU A 136 -10.21 -15.69 -21.00
N TYR A 137 -9.24 -14.80 -21.13
CA TYR A 137 -8.89 -13.80 -20.11
C TYR A 137 -10.08 -12.90 -19.75
N LEU A 138 -10.79 -12.35 -20.76
CA LEU A 138 -11.95 -11.51 -20.54
C LEU A 138 -13.10 -12.27 -19.90
N SER A 139 -13.29 -13.54 -20.28
CA SER A 139 -14.30 -14.42 -19.67
C SER A 139 -14.00 -14.68 -18.18
N GLU A 140 -12.75 -14.96 -17.83
CA GLU A 140 -12.35 -15.14 -16.44
C GLU A 140 -12.50 -13.86 -15.62
N ARG A 141 -12.17 -12.71 -16.20
CA ARG A 141 -12.39 -11.41 -15.57
C ARG A 141 -13.88 -11.16 -15.34
N GLY A 142 -14.70 -11.36 -16.36
CA GLY A 142 -16.14 -11.18 -16.26
C GLY A 142 -16.79 -12.12 -15.24
N ARG A 143 -16.33 -13.37 -15.14
CA ARG A 143 -16.78 -14.29 -14.07
C ARG A 143 -16.46 -13.74 -12.67
N ARG A 144 -15.24 -13.23 -12.46
CA ARG A 144 -14.86 -12.62 -11.17
C ARG A 144 -15.77 -11.44 -10.84
N GLU A 145 -15.99 -10.53 -11.77
CA GLU A 145 -16.88 -9.38 -11.59
C GLU A 145 -18.32 -9.81 -11.22
N VAL A 146 -18.83 -10.87 -11.85
CA VAL A 146 -20.14 -11.45 -11.53
C VAL A 146 -20.16 -12.02 -10.10
N TYR A 147 -19.13 -12.75 -9.70
CA TYR A 147 -19.04 -13.37 -8.37
C TYR A 147 -18.88 -12.31 -7.29
N ASP A 148 -18.04 -11.29 -7.52
CA ASP A 148 -17.93 -10.15 -6.62
C ASP A 148 -19.27 -9.43 -6.46
N GLY A 149 -20.01 -9.25 -7.54
CA GLY A 149 -21.36 -8.68 -7.50
C GLY A 149 -22.36 -9.51 -6.69
N ILE A 150 -22.29 -10.85 -6.75
CA ILE A 150 -23.11 -11.75 -5.91
C ILE A 150 -22.75 -11.56 -4.42
N ILE A 151 -21.45 -11.53 -4.11
CA ILE A 151 -20.95 -11.35 -2.74
C ILE A 151 -21.37 -9.98 -2.19
N GLU A 152 -21.16 -8.92 -2.95
CA GLU A 152 -21.56 -7.55 -2.55
C GLU A 152 -23.08 -7.45 -2.31
N ALA A 153 -23.88 -8.08 -3.16
CA ALA A 153 -25.32 -8.13 -2.96
C ALA A 153 -25.69 -8.87 -1.67
N GLY A 154 -25.00 -9.97 -1.35
CA GLY A 154 -25.18 -10.72 -0.11
C GLY A 154 -24.83 -9.92 1.14
N LEU A 155 -23.68 -9.23 1.12
CA LEU A 155 -23.26 -8.32 2.18
C LEU A 155 -24.28 -7.19 2.40
N LYS A 156 -24.74 -6.57 1.30
CA LYS A 156 -25.71 -5.46 1.36
C LYS A 156 -27.07 -5.88 1.88
N LYS A 157 -27.52 -7.10 1.58
CA LYS A 157 -28.79 -7.65 2.07
C LYS A 157 -28.71 -8.20 3.49
N GLY A 158 -27.51 -8.44 4.01
CA GLY A 158 -27.28 -9.13 5.27
C GLY A 158 -27.40 -10.66 5.18
N ASP A 159 -27.41 -11.22 3.96
CA ASP A 159 -27.36 -12.67 3.74
C ASP A 159 -25.96 -13.25 4.03
N LEU A 160 -24.93 -12.43 3.84
CA LEU A 160 -23.57 -12.66 4.28
C LEU A 160 -23.20 -11.63 5.34
N VAL A 161 -22.84 -12.09 6.53
CA VAL A 161 -22.36 -11.23 7.63
C VAL A 161 -21.03 -11.76 8.12
N ILE A 162 -19.99 -10.95 7.99
CA ILE A 162 -18.67 -11.26 8.53
C ILE A 162 -18.58 -10.63 9.91
N THR A 163 -18.62 -11.46 10.93
CA THR A 163 -18.64 -11.01 12.33
C THR A 163 -17.25 -10.75 12.93
N TYR A 164 -16.19 -11.23 12.25
CA TYR A 164 -14.83 -10.92 12.63
C TYR A 164 -14.47 -9.54 12.11
N ALA A 165 -14.14 -8.62 13.02
CA ALA A 165 -13.85 -7.24 12.65
C ALA A 165 -12.50 -7.13 11.92
N GLU A 166 -12.45 -6.32 10.87
CA GLU A 166 -11.19 -5.96 10.23
C GLU A 166 -10.31 -5.20 11.23
N PRO A 167 -9.03 -5.59 11.42
CA PRO A 167 -8.16 -4.89 12.34
C PRO A 167 -7.86 -3.48 11.82
N GLU A 168 -7.89 -2.51 12.74
CA GLU A 168 -7.54 -1.14 12.41
C GLU A 168 -6.04 -1.03 12.11
N GLU A 169 -5.69 -0.36 11.02
CA GLU A 169 -4.30 -0.06 10.70
C GLU A 169 -3.66 0.78 11.82
N PRO A 170 -2.48 0.39 12.32
CA PRO A 170 -1.81 1.18 13.33
C PRO A 170 -1.40 2.54 12.78
N VAL A 171 -1.61 3.58 13.58
CA VAL A 171 -1.16 4.94 13.27
C VAL A 171 0.09 5.23 14.10
N TYR A 172 1.22 5.42 13.42
CA TYR A 172 2.51 5.63 14.04
C TYR A 172 2.78 7.12 14.28
N SER A 173 3.33 7.45 15.44
CA SER A 173 3.81 8.81 15.69
C SER A 173 5.19 9.00 15.05
N VAL A 174 5.25 9.76 13.97
CA VAL A 174 6.51 10.11 13.30
C VAL A 174 6.80 11.59 13.50
N THR A 175 7.72 11.87 14.41
CA THR A 175 8.10 13.26 14.74
C THR A 175 9.01 13.83 13.65
N VAL A 176 8.64 14.98 13.11
CA VAL A 176 9.48 15.75 12.18
C VAL A 176 10.52 16.52 12.96
N THR A 177 11.77 16.45 12.55
CA THR A 177 12.91 17.11 13.20
C THR A 177 13.50 18.20 12.32
N LYS A 178 14.32 19.08 12.89
CA LYS A 178 15.05 20.13 12.15
C LYS A 178 16.07 19.57 11.15
N ASP A 179 16.46 18.32 11.33
CA ASP A 179 17.48 17.64 10.53
C ASP A 179 16.87 16.85 9.34
N ASP A 180 15.54 16.86 9.23
CA ASP A 180 14.84 16.24 8.12
C ASP A 180 14.91 17.10 6.84
N HIS A 181 15.18 16.47 5.71
CA HIS A 181 15.12 17.12 4.40
C HIS A 181 13.68 17.12 3.90
N VAL A 182 13.07 18.31 3.88
CA VAL A 182 11.64 18.50 3.59
C VAL A 182 11.45 19.00 2.16
N ARG A 183 10.50 18.43 1.45
CA ARG A 183 10.08 18.81 0.10
C ARG A 183 8.60 19.12 0.09
N PHE A 184 8.20 20.24 -0.54
CA PHE A 184 6.81 20.70 -0.62
C PHE A 184 6.23 20.66 -2.05
N GLY A 185 7.08 20.50 -3.04
CA GLY A 185 6.71 20.43 -4.45
C GLY A 185 7.73 19.67 -5.29
N PRO A 186 7.38 19.34 -6.54
CA PRO A 186 8.24 18.53 -7.41
C PRO A 186 9.54 19.23 -7.82
N GLU A 187 9.54 20.57 -7.82
CA GLU A 187 10.65 21.42 -8.25
C GLU A 187 11.32 22.15 -7.07
N ASP A 188 11.11 21.69 -5.83
CA ASP A 188 11.71 22.34 -4.66
C ASP A 188 13.22 22.23 -4.69
N THR A 189 13.83 23.37 -4.36
CA THR A 189 15.24 23.46 -4.03
C THR A 189 15.36 23.79 -2.54
N ASP A 190 16.50 23.51 -1.93
CA ASP A 190 16.75 23.75 -0.50
C ASP A 190 16.55 25.24 -0.07
N THR A 191 16.41 26.14 -1.03
CA THR A 191 16.32 27.59 -0.81
C THR A 191 14.93 28.19 -0.92
N LYS A 192 13.93 27.44 -1.42
CA LYS A 192 12.55 27.95 -1.63
C LYS A 192 11.51 26.89 -1.27
N PRO A 193 11.04 26.86 -0.02
CA PRO A 193 9.89 26.02 0.33
C PRO A 193 8.63 26.54 -0.37
N PHE A 194 8.05 25.71 -1.24
CA PHE A 194 6.74 25.96 -1.84
C PHE A 194 5.68 25.19 -1.06
N GLY A 195 4.71 25.85 -0.46
CA GLY A 195 3.54 25.20 0.10
C GLY A 195 3.23 25.58 1.54
N CYS A 196 2.62 24.65 2.26
CA CYS A 196 2.27 24.80 3.66
C CYS A 196 3.53 25.02 4.53
N LYS A 197 3.45 25.88 5.54
CA LYS A 197 4.57 26.17 6.44
C LYS A 197 4.45 25.30 7.70
N GLY A 198 5.52 24.56 8.01
CA GLY A 198 5.62 23.84 9.28
C GLY A 198 4.46 22.87 9.55
N ASP A 199 3.79 23.03 10.67
CA ASP A 199 2.69 22.16 11.12
C ASP A 199 1.36 22.43 10.42
N ASP A 200 1.26 23.49 9.60
CA ASP A 200 0.05 23.82 8.84
C ASP A 200 -0.17 22.87 7.64
N CYS A 201 0.77 21.96 7.37
CA CYS A 201 0.60 20.97 6.30
C CYS A 201 -0.49 19.96 6.67
N ALA A 202 -1.50 19.85 5.80
CA ALA A 202 -2.57 18.88 6.02
C ALA A 202 -2.05 17.44 6.01
N ILE A 203 -1.04 17.15 5.18
CA ILE A 203 -0.44 15.83 4.99
C ILE A 203 1.07 15.91 5.18
N THR A 204 1.57 15.02 6.03
CA THR A 204 3.00 14.74 6.17
C THR A 204 3.28 13.34 5.66
N ILE A 205 4.18 13.21 4.68
CA ILE A 205 4.68 11.92 4.21
C ILE A 205 6.13 11.80 4.63
N VAL A 206 6.47 10.76 5.36
CA VAL A 206 7.85 10.39 5.68
C VAL A 206 8.19 9.13 4.91
N GLU A 207 9.17 9.23 4.01
CA GLU A 207 9.72 8.16 3.21
C GLU A 207 11.01 7.65 3.84
N TYR A 208 11.10 6.35 4.10
CA TYR A 208 12.35 5.66 4.38
C TYR A 208 12.86 5.05 3.08
N SER A 209 14.03 5.48 2.64
CA SER A 209 14.55 5.21 1.30
C SER A 209 16.06 5.09 1.30
N GLU A 210 16.64 4.58 0.20
CA GLU A 210 18.08 4.60 -0.04
C GLU A 210 18.39 4.56 -1.54
N PHE A 211 19.56 5.11 -1.91
CA PHE A 211 19.87 5.46 -3.29
C PHE A 211 20.27 4.28 -4.19
N GLN A 212 20.60 3.11 -3.65
CA GLN A 212 20.93 1.90 -4.42
C GLN A 212 19.68 1.03 -4.68
N CYS A 213 18.58 1.25 -3.96
CA CYS A 213 17.37 0.46 -4.09
C CYS A 213 16.61 0.76 -5.40
N PRO A 214 16.40 -0.22 -6.29
CA PRO A 214 15.70 -0.01 -7.55
C PRO A 214 14.21 0.29 -7.37
N PHE A 215 13.61 -0.17 -6.26
CA PHE A 215 12.22 0.11 -5.95
C PHE A 215 12.03 1.57 -5.50
N CYS A 216 13.03 2.17 -4.83
CA CYS A 216 13.01 3.58 -4.47
C CYS A 216 13.05 4.49 -5.71
N SER A 217 13.86 4.15 -6.71
CA SER A 217 13.86 4.86 -8.00
C SER A 217 12.52 4.72 -8.73
N ARG A 218 11.93 3.53 -8.72
CA ARG A 218 10.68 3.24 -9.43
C ARG A 218 9.52 4.10 -8.96
N VAL A 219 9.45 4.46 -7.67
CA VAL A 219 8.35 5.25 -7.10
C VAL A 219 8.46 6.75 -7.38
N LEU A 220 9.63 7.26 -7.80
CA LEU A 220 9.87 8.70 -7.98
C LEU A 220 8.89 9.40 -8.94
N PRO A 221 8.47 8.81 -10.08
CA PRO A 221 7.44 9.43 -10.92
C PRO A 221 6.12 9.65 -10.18
N ASP A 222 5.70 8.69 -9.35
CA ASP A 222 4.48 8.79 -8.56
C ASP A 222 4.64 9.83 -7.44
N VAL A 223 5.82 9.89 -6.79
CA VAL A 223 6.16 10.96 -5.82
C VAL A 223 6.03 12.34 -6.45
N LYS A 224 6.62 12.55 -7.64
CA LYS A 224 6.53 13.84 -8.36
C LYS A 224 5.08 14.19 -8.68
N LYS A 225 4.27 13.23 -9.10
CA LYS A 225 2.85 13.42 -9.39
C LYS A 225 2.07 13.83 -8.14
N ILE A 226 2.31 13.16 -7.01
CA ILE A 226 1.67 13.47 -5.72
C ILE A 226 2.03 14.89 -5.27
N LEU A 227 3.32 15.25 -5.29
CA LEU A 227 3.79 16.58 -4.93
C LEU A 227 3.18 17.68 -5.80
N ALA A 228 2.95 17.41 -7.08
CA ALA A 228 2.30 18.36 -8.01
C ALA A 228 0.80 18.50 -7.73
N GLU A 229 0.08 17.37 -7.55
CA GLU A 229 -1.36 17.36 -7.35
C GLU A 229 -1.77 17.97 -6.00
N TYR A 230 -0.99 17.68 -4.94
CA TYR A 230 -1.28 18.17 -3.58
C TYR A 230 -0.42 19.37 -3.17
N LYS A 231 0.10 20.12 -4.14
CA LYS A 231 0.93 21.31 -3.89
C LYS A 231 0.28 22.26 -2.87
N GLY A 232 1.06 22.69 -1.88
CA GLY A 232 0.58 23.56 -0.81
C GLY A 232 -0.20 22.87 0.31
N ARG A 233 -0.39 21.56 0.24
CA ARG A 233 -1.12 20.77 1.26
C ARG A 233 -0.29 19.66 1.87
N ILE A 234 0.84 19.34 1.26
CA ILE A 234 1.68 18.19 1.59
C ILE A 234 3.11 18.64 1.87
N ARG A 235 3.75 18.01 2.84
CA ARG A 235 5.20 18.00 2.99
C ARG A 235 5.72 16.57 2.87
N TRP A 236 6.83 16.40 2.15
CA TRP A 236 7.48 15.12 1.92
C TRP A 236 8.87 15.15 2.58
N ILE A 237 9.14 14.16 3.39
CA ILE A 237 10.38 14.02 4.15
C ILE A 237 11.04 12.73 3.72
N VAL A 238 12.35 12.79 3.46
CA VAL A 238 13.15 11.60 3.15
C VAL A 238 14.09 11.30 4.29
N ARG A 239 14.07 10.06 4.77
CA ARG A 239 14.96 9.50 5.77
C ARG A 239 15.74 8.34 5.20
N ASP A 240 17.03 8.30 5.52
CA ASP A 240 17.92 7.26 5.05
C ASP A 240 17.62 5.92 5.74
N PHE A 241 17.50 4.86 4.94
CA PHE A 241 17.35 3.49 5.45
C PHE A 241 18.25 2.55 4.63
N PRO A 242 19.59 2.65 4.76
CA PRO A 242 20.51 1.87 3.98
C PRO A 242 20.41 0.38 4.32
N LEU A 243 20.05 -0.45 3.32
CA LEU A 243 19.93 -1.89 3.49
C LEU A 243 21.31 -2.54 3.55
N SER A 244 21.51 -3.50 4.42
CA SER A 244 22.82 -4.12 4.68
C SER A 244 23.45 -4.83 3.49
N PHE A 245 22.65 -5.24 2.51
CA PHE A 245 23.09 -5.89 1.27
C PHE A 245 23.31 -4.90 0.10
N HIS A 246 23.13 -3.59 0.35
CA HIS A 246 23.41 -2.51 -0.58
C HIS A 246 24.62 -1.69 -0.09
N ASP A 247 25.82 -2.13 -0.47
CA ASP A 247 27.10 -1.61 0.02
C ASP A 247 27.34 -0.13 -0.28
N ARG A 248 26.67 0.42 -1.31
CA ARG A 248 26.76 1.83 -1.70
C ARG A 248 25.63 2.72 -1.16
N ALA A 249 24.64 2.16 -0.47
CA ALA A 249 23.51 2.92 0.05
C ALA A 249 23.95 3.97 1.10
N LYS A 250 24.71 3.56 2.13
CA LYS A 250 25.21 4.46 3.17
C LYS A 250 26.20 5.51 2.61
N PRO A 251 27.21 5.18 1.76
CA PRO A 251 28.04 6.17 1.11
C PRO A 251 27.26 7.20 0.26
N ALA A 252 26.24 6.78 -0.48
CA ALA A 252 25.40 7.67 -1.26
C ALA A 252 24.57 8.62 -0.37
N ALA A 253 24.03 8.13 0.75
CA ALA A 253 23.37 8.96 1.74
C ALA A 253 24.33 10.02 2.33
N ILE A 254 25.57 9.64 2.64
CA ILE A 254 26.61 10.60 3.09
C ILE A 254 26.83 11.67 2.03
N ALA A 255 26.98 11.29 0.76
CA ALA A 255 27.18 12.24 -0.33
C ALA A 255 26.01 13.24 -0.46
N ALA A 256 24.76 12.75 -0.35
CA ALA A 256 23.59 13.61 -0.38
C ALA A 256 23.53 14.60 0.79
N LYS A 257 23.86 14.15 2.01
CA LYS A 257 23.90 15.01 3.19
C LYS A 257 25.09 15.99 3.19
N CYS A 258 26.21 15.62 2.60
CA CYS A 258 27.30 16.57 2.35
C CYS A 258 26.92 17.66 1.34
N ALA A 259 26.12 17.34 0.34
CA ALA A 259 25.52 18.32 -0.55
C ALA A 259 24.51 19.23 0.17
N ALA A 260 23.76 18.69 1.13
CA ALA A 260 22.83 19.44 1.97
C ALA A 260 23.52 20.55 2.77
N GLN A 261 24.73 20.33 3.27
CA GLN A 261 25.52 21.36 3.96
C GLN A 261 25.86 22.58 3.09
N GLN A 262 25.69 22.43 1.75
CA GLN A 262 25.86 23.49 0.78
C GLN A 262 24.54 23.89 0.10
N GLY A 263 23.39 23.53 0.67
CA GLY A 263 22.06 23.85 0.17
C GLY A 263 21.68 23.14 -1.12
N LYS A 264 22.23 21.94 -1.39
CA LYS A 264 22.00 21.21 -2.66
C LYS A 264 21.64 19.74 -2.46
N TYR A 265 20.90 19.44 -1.38
CA TYR A 265 20.42 18.08 -1.10
C TYR A 265 19.61 17.51 -2.27
N TRP A 266 18.58 18.24 -2.72
CA TRP A 266 17.65 17.75 -3.73
C TRP A 266 18.28 17.59 -5.11
N GLN A 267 19.27 18.42 -5.45
CA GLN A 267 20.05 18.25 -6.67
C GLN A 267 20.90 16.95 -6.62
N MET A 268 21.54 16.70 -5.47
CA MET A 268 22.30 15.46 -5.29
C MET A 268 21.38 14.25 -5.23
N TYR A 269 20.24 14.35 -4.53
CA TYR A 269 19.22 13.32 -4.46
C TYR A 269 18.76 12.86 -5.86
N THR A 270 18.37 13.82 -6.70
CA THR A 270 17.97 13.52 -8.08
C THR A 270 19.12 12.91 -8.88
N THR A 271 20.33 13.47 -8.76
CA THR A 271 21.51 12.98 -9.49
C THR A 271 21.85 11.53 -9.11
N LEU A 272 21.77 11.17 -7.83
CA LEU A 272 22.03 9.81 -7.35
C LEU A 272 21.00 8.81 -7.88
N PHE A 273 19.72 9.14 -7.83
CA PHE A 273 18.68 8.25 -8.37
C PHE A 273 18.72 8.12 -9.89
N ASP A 274 19.05 9.19 -10.60
CA ASP A 274 19.24 9.14 -12.07
C ASP A 274 20.45 8.30 -12.48
N ASN A 275 21.39 8.07 -11.54
CA ASN A 275 22.66 7.37 -11.81
C ASN A 275 22.88 6.18 -10.84
N GLN A 276 21.84 5.47 -10.45
CA GLN A 276 21.90 4.37 -9.45
C GLN A 276 22.94 3.27 -9.72
N ARG A 277 23.36 3.10 -10.98
CA ARG A 277 24.38 2.11 -11.37
C ARG A 277 25.81 2.60 -11.16
N ASN A 278 25.99 3.89 -10.88
CA ASN A 278 27.29 4.55 -10.77
C ASN A 278 27.34 5.30 -9.43
N LEU A 279 27.63 4.56 -8.37
CA LEU A 279 27.65 5.05 -6.98
C LEU A 279 29.01 4.82 -6.32
N SER A 280 30.11 4.94 -7.08
CA SER A 280 31.46 4.91 -6.52
C SER A 280 31.82 6.25 -5.89
N ASP A 281 32.87 6.28 -5.06
CA ASP A 281 33.38 7.53 -4.45
C ASP A 281 33.82 8.55 -5.51
N ALA A 282 34.34 8.07 -6.65
CA ALA A 282 34.69 8.90 -7.79
C ALA A 282 33.45 9.53 -8.43
N ASP A 283 32.36 8.75 -8.55
CA ASP A 283 31.09 9.24 -9.07
C ASP A 283 30.50 10.33 -8.18
N PHE A 284 30.49 10.16 -6.87
CA PHE A 284 29.98 11.18 -5.92
C PHE A 284 30.74 12.50 -6.04
N LYS A 285 32.07 12.46 -6.19
CA LYS A 285 32.88 13.67 -6.42
C LYS A 285 32.58 14.31 -7.78
N SER A 286 32.35 13.52 -8.80
CA SER A 286 31.93 13.99 -10.13
C SER A 286 30.56 14.66 -10.07
N TYR A 287 29.58 14.05 -9.38
CA TYR A 287 28.26 14.62 -9.20
C TYR A 287 28.29 15.91 -8.41
N ALA A 288 29.11 15.96 -7.33
CA ALA A 288 29.30 17.17 -6.55
C ALA A 288 29.81 18.34 -7.41
N ALA A 289 30.79 18.08 -8.28
CA ALA A 289 31.29 19.08 -9.24
C ALA A 289 30.22 19.50 -10.26
N LYS A 290 29.48 18.52 -10.83
CA LYS A 290 28.42 18.74 -11.83
C LYS A 290 27.30 19.63 -11.30
N ILE A 291 26.89 19.44 -10.03
CA ILE A 291 25.85 20.29 -9.39
C ILE A 291 26.43 21.58 -8.80
N GLY A 292 27.74 21.86 -9.00
CA GLY A 292 28.40 23.11 -8.60
C GLY A 292 28.62 23.25 -7.10
N LEU A 293 28.97 22.18 -6.40
CA LEU A 293 29.41 22.22 -5.02
C LEU A 293 30.88 22.71 -4.92
N ASP A 294 31.23 23.35 -3.80
CA ASP A 294 32.60 23.56 -3.42
C ASP A 294 33.28 22.21 -3.17
N LYS A 295 34.25 21.89 -4.02
CA LYS A 295 34.93 20.58 -4.01
C LYS A 295 35.65 20.33 -2.67
N ALA A 296 36.35 21.33 -2.12
CA ALA A 296 37.10 21.15 -0.90
C ALA A 296 36.18 20.89 0.31
N LYS A 297 35.06 21.60 0.37
CA LYS A 297 34.05 21.38 1.42
C LYS A 297 33.40 20.02 1.29
N PHE A 298 33.06 19.59 0.04
CA PHE A 298 32.47 18.27 -0.20
C PHE A 298 33.44 17.15 0.16
N ASP A 299 34.68 17.21 -0.32
CA ASP A 299 35.71 16.19 -0.06
C ASP A 299 35.99 16.07 1.45
N LYS A 300 36.09 17.20 2.17
CA LYS A 300 36.27 17.21 3.62
C LYS A 300 35.10 16.57 4.36
N CYS A 301 33.88 16.92 3.99
CA CYS A 301 32.66 16.35 4.57
C CYS A 301 32.58 14.84 4.32
N TYR A 302 32.78 14.43 3.08
CA TYR A 302 32.66 13.05 2.68
C TYR A 302 33.75 12.13 3.29
N ALA A 303 34.98 12.65 3.47
CA ALA A 303 36.08 11.93 4.10
C ALA A 303 35.91 11.76 5.63
N SER A 304 35.15 12.63 6.28
CA SER A 304 34.97 12.62 7.73
C SER A 304 33.50 12.95 8.08
N PRO A 305 32.57 12.04 7.77
CA PRO A 305 31.13 12.33 7.85
C PRO A 305 30.57 12.44 9.27
N GLY A 306 31.22 11.86 10.28
CA GLY A 306 30.93 12.02 11.71
C GLY A 306 29.44 12.12 12.07
N ALA A 307 28.96 13.35 12.31
CA ALA A 307 27.56 13.60 12.69
C ALA A 307 26.53 13.18 11.62
N ILE A 308 26.92 13.22 10.33
CA ILE A 308 26.06 12.75 9.22
C ILE A 308 25.84 11.24 9.33
N GLU A 309 26.91 10.51 9.61
CA GLU A 309 26.82 9.05 9.76
C GLU A 309 25.95 8.67 10.96
N ALA A 310 26.11 9.35 12.08
CA ALA A 310 25.24 9.17 13.25
C ALA A 310 23.77 9.47 12.93
N GLN A 311 23.49 10.49 12.10
CA GLN A 311 22.13 10.83 11.68
C GLN A 311 21.52 9.74 10.77
N ILE A 312 22.30 9.18 9.83
CA ILE A 312 21.87 8.07 8.98
C ILE A 312 21.54 6.84 9.86
N ASP A 313 22.41 6.53 10.83
CA ASP A 313 22.20 5.40 11.74
C ASP A 313 20.97 5.64 12.64
N GLN A 314 20.73 6.87 13.07
CA GLN A 314 19.52 7.24 13.82
C GLN A 314 18.26 7.08 12.96
N ASN A 315 18.30 7.50 11.70
CA ASN A 315 17.18 7.29 10.77
C ASN A 315 16.88 5.80 10.57
N PHE A 316 17.90 4.99 10.39
CA PHE A 316 17.76 3.53 10.30
C PHE A 316 17.14 2.93 11.57
N GLN A 317 17.62 3.31 12.76
CA GLN A 317 17.09 2.83 14.03
C GLN A 317 15.63 3.24 14.24
N THR A 318 15.29 4.50 13.96
CA THR A 318 13.89 4.97 14.08
C THR A 318 12.96 4.28 13.08
N GLY A 319 13.40 4.08 11.83
CA GLY A 319 12.65 3.31 10.85
C GLY A 319 12.43 1.86 11.29
N SER A 320 13.49 1.22 11.79
CA SER A 320 13.40 -0.16 12.31
C SER A 320 12.43 -0.28 13.50
N ALA A 321 12.46 0.69 14.42
CA ALA A 321 11.52 0.76 15.55
C ALA A 321 10.06 0.96 15.11
N LEU A 322 9.84 1.58 13.95
CA LEU A 322 8.53 1.71 13.30
C LEU A 322 8.16 0.50 12.40
N GLY A 323 8.94 -0.58 12.47
CA GLY A 323 8.71 -1.81 11.71
C GLY A 323 9.12 -1.74 10.23
N VAL A 324 9.90 -0.73 9.81
CA VAL A 324 10.47 -0.71 8.46
C VAL A 324 11.49 -1.83 8.33
N SER A 325 11.28 -2.75 7.38
CA SER A 325 12.15 -3.89 7.08
C SER A 325 12.71 -3.89 5.66
N GLY A 326 12.32 -2.89 4.87
CA GLY A 326 12.75 -2.72 3.47
C GLY A 326 12.37 -1.36 2.92
N THR A 327 12.91 -1.02 1.76
CA THR A 327 12.71 0.29 1.10
C THR A 327 12.08 0.15 -0.28
N PRO A 328 11.28 1.14 -0.71
CA PRO A 328 10.83 2.28 0.08
C PRO A 328 9.73 1.90 1.08
N ALA A 329 9.64 2.64 2.20
CA ALA A 329 8.49 2.58 3.10
C ALA A 329 8.03 4.00 3.43
N PHE A 330 6.72 4.19 3.55
CA PHE A 330 6.13 5.52 3.72
C PHE A 330 5.23 5.56 4.94
N PHE A 331 5.15 6.72 5.57
CA PHE A 331 4.18 7.03 6.62
C PHE A 331 3.41 8.29 6.24
N ILE A 332 2.14 8.16 5.92
CA ILE A 332 1.25 9.27 5.56
C ILE A 332 0.42 9.63 6.79
N ASN A 333 0.72 10.74 7.45
CA ASN A 333 0.15 11.09 8.75
C ASN A 333 0.21 9.92 9.76
N GLY A 334 1.28 9.13 9.72
CA GLY A 334 1.45 7.95 10.55
C GLY A 334 0.88 6.65 10.00
N ARG A 335 0.09 6.64 8.93
CA ARG A 335 -0.36 5.42 8.27
C ARG A 335 0.74 4.86 7.37
N ARG A 336 1.10 3.61 7.61
CA ARG A 336 2.21 2.97 6.93
C ARG A 336 1.80 2.42 5.56
N LEU A 337 2.61 2.70 4.55
CA LEU A 337 2.59 2.04 3.24
C LEU A 337 3.97 1.42 2.98
N SER A 338 4.02 0.14 2.60
CA SER A 338 5.28 -0.59 2.39
C SER A 338 5.49 -0.92 0.92
N GLY A 339 6.71 -0.66 0.43
CA GLY A 339 7.11 -0.95 -0.94
C GLY A 339 6.75 0.15 -1.95
N ALA A 340 7.16 -0.07 -3.19
CA ALA A 340 6.88 0.83 -4.31
C ALA A 340 5.45 0.60 -4.81
N LEU A 341 4.48 1.13 -4.08
CA LEU A 341 3.07 1.07 -4.40
C LEU A 341 2.71 2.05 -5.54
N PRO A 342 1.64 1.79 -6.31
CA PRO A 342 1.19 2.68 -7.37
C PRO A 342 0.59 3.96 -6.78
N TYR A 343 0.58 5.03 -7.58
CA TYR A 343 0.00 6.32 -7.25
C TYR A 343 -1.42 6.25 -6.62
N SER A 344 -2.27 5.33 -7.09
CA SER A 344 -3.63 5.14 -6.58
C SER A 344 -3.69 4.84 -5.09
N GLU A 345 -2.74 4.06 -4.57
CA GLU A 345 -2.70 3.72 -3.14
C GLU A 345 -2.30 4.93 -2.29
N PHE A 346 -1.30 5.69 -2.72
CA PHE A 346 -0.97 6.97 -2.07
C PHE A 346 -2.16 7.91 -2.05
N LYS A 347 -2.82 8.08 -3.20
CA LYS A 347 -4.00 8.93 -3.33
C LYS A 347 -5.12 8.51 -2.39
N ARG A 348 -5.44 7.22 -2.33
CA ARG A 348 -6.46 6.66 -1.43
C ARG A 348 -6.22 7.06 0.03
N VAL A 349 -5.00 6.89 0.52
CA VAL A 349 -4.65 7.23 1.91
C VAL A 349 -4.66 8.75 2.13
N ILE A 350 -4.08 9.52 1.22
CA ILE A 350 -4.07 10.99 1.29
C ILE A 350 -5.50 11.55 1.35
N GLU A 351 -6.39 11.11 0.45
CA GLU A 351 -7.78 11.58 0.42
C GLU A 351 -8.56 11.16 1.68
N SER A 352 -8.31 9.97 2.21
CA SER A 352 -8.88 9.53 3.49
C SER A 352 -8.47 10.46 4.63
N GLU A 353 -7.18 10.78 4.74
CA GLU A 353 -6.65 11.69 5.76
C GLU A 353 -7.18 13.13 5.63
N LEU A 354 -7.31 13.62 4.38
CA LEU A 354 -7.87 14.94 4.12
C LEU A 354 -9.37 15.03 4.46
N SER A 355 -10.09 13.92 4.29
CA SER A 355 -11.53 13.84 4.59
C SER A 355 -11.81 13.76 6.07
N SER A 356 -10.96 13.08 6.86
CA SER A 356 -11.07 13.00 8.31
C SER A 356 -10.86 14.35 9.00
N LYS A 357 -9.90 15.16 8.51
CA LYS A 357 -9.64 16.52 9.03
C LYS A 357 -10.75 17.55 8.72
N LYS A 358 -11.61 17.29 7.74
CA LYS A 358 -12.77 18.19 7.45
C LYS A 358 -13.95 17.94 8.40
N LYS A 359 -13.95 16.83 9.13
CA LYS A 359 -15.03 16.43 10.05
C LYS A 359 -14.73 16.74 11.52
N SER A 360 -13.46 17.08 11.84
CA SER A 360 -13.01 17.57 13.13
C SER A 360 -12.91 19.11 13.15
#